data_561c801e67f0f3056168b7e81d9494d9
#
_entry.id   561c801e67f0f3056168b7e81d9494d9
#
_cell.length_a   1.000
_cell.length_b   1.000
_cell.length_c   1.000
_cell.angle_alpha   90.00
_cell.angle_beta   90.00
_cell.angle_gamma   90.00
#
_symmetry.space_group_name_H-M   'P 1'
#
loop_
_entity.id
_entity.type
_entity.pdbx_description
1 polymer ?
#
loop_
_entity_poly.entity_id
_entity_poly.type
_entity_poly.pdbx_seq_one_letter_code
_entity_poly.pdbx_strand_id
1 'polypeptide(L)'
;MAGSHIAIPTILKIGSGTLGNVGKYLQSSGFKKAVVFFGNGLVEMFGKTVMDSLSEADIEVLSYCELDTTDIKDIIDLAFTIDAKTQVILGIGGGKVIDAGKYAAYLRKLPFISMPTSASSDGFSSASASLLVNGKRTSVPARMAYGIVVDTDVLKSAPTKFLYSGIGDMVSKITALYDWIFEAEHGVSEVNDFAVMIAKKAVNSF
;
A
#
# COMPACT_ATOMS: atom_id res chain seq x y z
N MET A 1 -21.87 6.45 -18.94
CA MET A 1 -21.59 6.60 -17.50
C MET A 1 -20.61 5.50 -17.10
N ALA A 2 -19.38 5.86 -16.79
CA ALA A 2 -18.45 4.91 -16.20
C ALA A 2 -18.94 4.63 -14.75
N GLY A 3 -19.32 3.39 -14.47
CA GLY A 3 -19.79 3.02 -13.15
C GLY A 3 -18.70 3.26 -12.09
N SER A 4 -19.05 3.93 -11.00
CA SER A 4 -18.16 4.09 -9.85
C SER A 4 -17.92 2.74 -9.19
N HIS A 5 -16.71 2.22 -9.24
CA HIS A 5 -16.34 0.98 -8.57
C HIS A 5 -15.74 1.29 -7.20
N ILE A 6 -16.35 0.73 -6.16
CA ILE A 6 -15.81 0.77 -4.80
C ILE A 6 -15.01 -0.52 -4.61
N ALA A 7 -13.71 -0.39 -4.36
CA ALA A 7 -12.85 -1.51 -4.02
C ALA A 7 -12.61 -1.55 -2.50
N ILE A 8 -12.69 -2.73 -1.91
CA ILE A 8 -12.42 -2.99 -0.49
C ILE A 8 -11.35 -4.07 -0.42
N PRO A 9 -10.31 -3.93 0.44
CA PRO A 9 -9.32 -4.98 0.60
C PRO A 9 -9.95 -6.29 1.07
N THR A 10 -9.55 -7.41 0.47
CA THR A 10 -9.99 -8.74 0.90
C THR A 10 -9.44 -9.10 2.28
N ILE A 11 -8.22 -8.65 2.59
CA ILE A 11 -7.59 -8.81 3.89
C ILE A 11 -7.44 -7.42 4.51
N LEU A 12 -8.01 -7.21 5.70
CA LEU A 12 -7.76 -6.02 6.50
C LEU A 12 -7.46 -6.47 7.94
N LYS A 13 -6.20 -6.31 8.35
CA LYS A 13 -5.71 -6.67 9.68
C LYS A 13 -5.00 -5.48 10.29
N ILE A 14 -5.51 -5.02 11.42
CA ILE A 14 -4.93 -3.90 12.19
C ILE A 14 -4.82 -4.35 13.64
N GLY A 15 -3.62 -4.34 14.20
CA GLY A 15 -3.40 -4.72 15.59
C GLY A 15 -1.93 -4.96 15.91
N SER A 16 -1.65 -5.24 17.17
CA SER A 16 -0.33 -5.61 17.67
C SER A 16 0.07 -6.99 17.16
N GLY A 17 1.32 -7.15 16.68
CA GLY A 17 1.89 -8.43 16.24
C GLY A 17 1.29 -8.98 14.93
N THR A 18 0.57 -8.18 14.16
CA THR A 18 -0.04 -8.64 12.90
C THR A 18 1.01 -8.97 11.84
N LEU A 19 2.18 -8.35 11.88
CA LEU A 19 3.30 -8.63 10.99
C LEU A 19 3.74 -10.10 11.07
N GLY A 20 3.85 -10.63 12.29
CA GLY A 20 4.23 -12.03 12.54
C GLY A 20 3.15 -13.06 12.18
N ASN A 21 1.97 -12.62 11.76
CA ASN A 21 0.88 -13.50 11.35
C ASN A 21 0.57 -13.43 9.85
N VAL A 22 1.39 -12.70 9.07
CA VAL A 22 1.12 -12.49 7.64
C VAL A 22 1.00 -13.80 6.87
N GLY A 23 1.82 -14.81 7.19
CA GLY A 23 1.74 -16.13 6.57
C GLY A 23 0.36 -16.78 6.70
N LYS A 24 -0.25 -16.74 7.90
CA LYS A 24 -1.60 -17.26 8.13
C LYS A 24 -2.66 -16.53 7.30
N TYR A 25 -2.52 -15.21 7.12
CA TYR A 25 -3.46 -14.45 6.31
C TYR A 25 -3.37 -14.80 4.83
N LEU A 26 -2.15 -15.02 4.32
CA LEU A 26 -1.93 -15.46 2.94
C LEU A 26 -2.39 -16.91 2.73
N GLN A 27 -2.09 -17.80 3.67
CA GLN A 27 -2.52 -19.20 3.61
C GLN A 27 -4.05 -19.32 3.55
N SER A 28 -4.76 -18.54 4.38
CA SER A 28 -6.24 -18.52 4.37
C SER A 28 -6.83 -17.98 3.06
N SER A 29 -6.05 -17.25 2.28
CA SER A 29 -6.41 -16.78 0.94
C SER A 29 -5.92 -17.69 -0.19
N GLY A 30 -5.30 -18.82 0.14
CA GLY A 30 -4.87 -19.84 -0.83
C GLY A 30 -3.53 -19.55 -1.51
N PHE A 31 -2.78 -18.52 -1.10
CA PHE A 31 -1.46 -18.23 -1.65
C PHE A 31 -0.42 -19.24 -1.16
N LYS A 32 0.52 -19.59 -2.05
CA LYS A 32 1.62 -20.52 -1.77
C LYS A 32 3.00 -19.97 -2.15
N LYS A 33 3.05 -18.95 -3.02
CA LYS A 33 4.29 -18.40 -3.56
C LYS A 33 4.27 -16.88 -3.53
N ALA A 34 5.25 -16.29 -2.87
CA ALA A 34 5.32 -14.86 -2.65
C ALA A 34 6.66 -14.27 -3.12
N VAL A 35 6.62 -12.99 -3.48
CA VAL A 35 7.79 -12.12 -3.57
C VAL A 35 7.63 -11.03 -2.51
N VAL A 36 8.73 -10.66 -1.85
CA VAL A 36 8.69 -9.73 -0.72
C VAL A 36 9.60 -8.53 -1.00
N PHE A 37 9.03 -7.34 -0.97
CA PHE A 37 9.78 -6.08 -1.06
C PHE A 37 9.83 -5.41 0.31
N PHE A 38 11.02 -5.04 0.72
CA PHE A 38 11.27 -4.30 1.96
C PHE A 38 11.74 -2.88 1.64
N GLY A 39 11.47 -1.94 2.53
CA GLY A 39 12.14 -0.66 2.53
C GLY A 39 13.60 -0.81 2.95
N ASN A 40 14.43 0.14 2.57
CA ASN A 40 15.85 0.14 2.90
C ASN A 40 16.09 -0.01 4.41
N GLY A 41 16.94 -0.97 4.82
CA GLY A 41 17.24 -1.32 6.21
C GLY A 41 16.14 -2.12 6.93
N LEU A 42 15.01 -2.43 6.29
CA LEU A 42 13.90 -3.12 6.96
C LEU A 42 14.02 -4.65 6.90
N VAL A 43 14.87 -5.20 6.06
CA VAL A 43 15.20 -6.64 6.09
C VAL A 43 15.84 -7.00 7.42
N GLU A 44 16.76 -6.18 7.90
CA GLU A 44 17.41 -6.39 9.21
C GLU A 44 16.41 -6.32 10.37
N MET A 45 15.45 -5.38 10.32
CA MET A 45 14.48 -5.16 11.38
C MET A 45 13.34 -6.17 11.41
N PHE A 46 12.78 -6.48 10.25
CA PHE A 46 11.52 -7.23 10.13
C PHE A 46 11.62 -8.50 9.28
N GLY A 47 12.73 -8.68 8.57
CA GLY A 47 12.90 -9.80 7.64
C GLY A 47 12.70 -11.14 8.33
N LYS A 48 13.35 -11.36 9.48
CA LYS A 48 13.20 -12.63 10.23
C LYS A 48 11.73 -12.90 10.58
N THR A 49 11.04 -11.94 11.18
CA THR A 49 9.62 -12.09 11.59
C THR A 49 8.71 -12.44 10.42
N VAL A 50 8.91 -11.77 9.28
CA VAL A 50 8.10 -12.00 8.08
C VAL A 50 8.40 -13.35 7.46
N MET A 51 9.68 -13.70 7.31
CA MET A 51 10.10 -14.97 6.69
C MET A 51 9.71 -16.18 7.54
N ASP A 52 9.87 -16.10 8.85
CA ASP A 52 9.43 -17.17 9.77
C ASP A 52 7.90 -17.37 9.63
N SER A 53 7.11 -16.29 9.64
CA SER A 53 5.66 -16.34 9.48
C SER A 53 5.22 -16.96 8.14
N LEU A 54 5.92 -16.64 7.05
CA LEU A 54 5.64 -17.22 5.73
C LEU A 54 6.00 -18.72 5.69
N SER A 55 7.16 -19.07 6.25
CA SER A 55 7.62 -20.46 6.34
C SER A 55 6.69 -21.33 7.18
N GLU A 56 6.25 -20.86 8.34
CA GLU A 56 5.29 -21.58 9.21
C GLU A 56 3.93 -21.82 8.53
N ALA A 57 3.60 -21.04 7.52
CA ALA A 57 2.37 -21.16 6.75
C ALA A 57 2.55 -21.91 5.41
N ASP A 58 3.69 -22.56 5.19
CA ASP A 58 4.05 -23.25 3.94
C ASP A 58 3.99 -22.34 2.70
N ILE A 59 4.44 -21.09 2.83
CA ILE A 59 4.53 -20.13 1.74
C ILE A 59 5.98 -20.00 1.28
N GLU A 60 6.24 -20.42 0.06
CA GLU A 60 7.54 -20.30 -0.60
C GLU A 60 7.82 -18.84 -0.97
N VAL A 61 8.90 -18.26 -0.43
CA VAL A 61 9.40 -16.96 -0.86
C VAL A 61 10.34 -17.15 -2.04
N LEU A 62 9.89 -16.81 -3.23
CA LEU A 62 10.65 -16.97 -4.48
C LEU A 62 11.82 -15.99 -4.57
N SER A 63 11.62 -14.76 -4.10
CA SER A 63 12.67 -13.75 -3.96
C SER A 63 12.26 -12.66 -2.98
N TYR A 64 13.24 -11.96 -2.45
CA TYR A 64 13.04 -10.73 -1.70
C TYR A 64 14.16 -9.73 -2.00
N CYS A 65 13.86 -8.45 -1.87
CA CYS A 65 14.86 -7.39 -1.97
C CYS A 65 14.43 -6.13 -1.20
N GLU A 66 15.39 -5.26 -0.95
CA GLU A 66 15.13 -3.91 -0.47
C GLU A 66 14.93 -2.97 -1.65
N LEU A 67 13.96 -2.06 -1.54
CA LEU A 67 13.64 -1.05 -2.54
C LEU A 67 13.81 0.35 -1.95
N ASP A 68 14.60 1.17 -2.63
CA ASP A 68 14.76 2.60 -2.31
C ASP A 68 14.49 3.51 -3.51
N THR A 69 14.01 2.95 -4.61
CA THR A 69 13.63 3.71 -5.80
C THR A 69 12.14 3.96 -5.89
N THR A 70 11.78 5.10 -6.46
CA THR A 70 10.43 5.40 -6.95
C THR A 70 10.44 5.77 -8.44
N ASP A 71 11.57 5.60 -9.12
CA ASP A 71 11.64 5.82 -10.58
C ASP A 71 10.83 4.75 -11.29
N ILE A 72 9.93 5.17 -12.15
CA ILE A 72 9.02 4.26 -12.84
C ILE A 72 9.74 3.25 -13.72
N LYS A 73 10.90 3.61 -14.32
CA LYS A 73 11.69 2.73 -15.17
C LYS A 73 12.27 1.59 -14.35
N ASP A 74 12.89 1.91 -13.19
CA ASP A 74 13.45 0.89 -12.30
C ASP A 74 12.39 -0.09 -11.85
N ILE A 75 11.17 0.41 -11.57
CA ILE A 75 10.06 -0.43 -11.11
C ILE A 75 9.52 -1.30 -12.24
N ILE A 76 9.49 -0.80 -13.47
CA ILE A 76 9.13 -1.59 -14.65
C ILE A 76 10.15 -2.71 -14.84
N ASP A 77 11.45 -2.41 -14.81
CA ASP A 77 12.51 -3.40 -14.95
C ASP A 77 12.41 -4.46 -13.84
N LEU A 78 12.23 -4.04 -12.59
CA LEU A 78 11.99 -4.93 -11.46
C LEU A 78 10.76 -5.83 -11.70
N ALA A 79 9.66 -5.28 -12.19
CA ALA A 79 8.46 -6.07 -12.46
C ALA A 79 8.71 -7.21 -13.46
N PHE A 80 9.59 -7.01 -14.44
CA PHE A 80 9.96 -8.05 -15.41
C PHE A 80 10.85 -9.16 -14.82
N THR A 81 11.57 -8.91 -13.71
CA THR A 81 12.37 -9.93 -13.03
C THR A 81 11.57 -10.85 -12.12
N ILE A 82 10.32 -10.49 -11.79
CA ILE A 82 9.46 -11.28 -10.91
C ILE A 82 9.13 -12.62 -11.57
N ASP A 83 9.41 -13.72 -10.88
CA ASP A 83 9.13 -15.08 -11.35
C ASP A 83 7.66 -15.26 -11.75
N ALA A 84 7.42 -15.93 -12.86
CA ALA A 84 6.07 -16.18 -13.38
C ALA A 84 5.21 -17.05 -12.43
N LYS A 85 5.83 -17.80 -11.53
CA LYS A 85 5.13 -18.62 -10.51
C LYS A 85 4.64 -17.81 -9.32
N THR A 86 5.00 -16.52 -9.21
CA THR A 86 4.58 -15.63 -8.12
C THR A 86 3.07 -15.50 -8.10
N GLN A 87 2.47 -15.65 -6.94
CA GLN A 87 1.04 -15.53 -6.73
C GLN A 87 0.63 -14.25 -6.01
N VAL A 88 1.55 -13.69 -5.20
CA VAL A 88 1.30 -12.49 -4.41
C VAL A 88 2.61 -11.73 -4.19
N ILE A 89 2.52 -10.40 -4.14
CA ILE A 89 3.63 -9.52 -3.79
C ILE A 89 3.32 -8.86 -2.45
N LEU A 90 4.29 -8.87 -1.53
CA LEU A 90 4.23 -8.17 -0.26
C LEU A 90 5.13 -6.94 -0.32
N GLY A 91 4.65 -5.80 0.16
CA GLY A 91 5.44 -4.58 0.33
C GLY A 91 5.46 -4.17 1.80
N ILE A 92 6.63 -4.21 2.42
CA ILE A 92 6.86 -3.89 3.84
C ILE A 92 7.69 -2.62 3.92
N GLY A 93 7.10 -1.50 4.34
CA GLY A 93 7.84 -0.26 4.42
C GLY A 93 7.00 1.01 4.41
N GLY A 94 7.67 2.13 4.20
CA GLY A 94 7.02 3.43 3.99
C GLY A 94 6.46 3.57 2.57
N GLY A 95 5.96 4.77 2.25
CA GLY A 95 5.30 5.07 0.98
C GLY A 95 6.08 4.68 -0.27
N LYS A 96 7.43 4.81 -0.27
CA LYS A 96 8.27 4.42 -1.43
C LYS A 96 8.06 2.95 -1.82
N VAL A 97 8.24 2.05 -0.86
CA VAL A 97 8.11 0.60 -1.10
C VAL A 97 6.68 0.19 -1.39
N ILE A 98 5.73 0.80 -0.68
CA ILE A 98 4.31 0.52 -0.90
C ILE A 98 3.92 0.92 -2.33
N ASP A 99 4.28 2.10 -2.80
CA ASP A 99 3.94 2.56 -4.15
C ASP A 99 4.70 1.78 -5.23
N ALA A 100 5.99 1.51 -5.03
CA ALA A 100 6.79 0.70 -5.95
C ALA A 100 6.24 -0.74 -6.08
N GLY A 101 6.01 -1.41 -4.94
CA GLY A 101 5.47 -2.78 -4.90
C GLY A 101 4.05 -2.87 -5.47
N LYS A 102 3.20 -1.90 -5.14
CA LYS A 102 1.84 -1.78 -5.66
C LYS A 102 1.84 -1.65 -7.20
N TYR A 103 2.73 -0.81 -7.73
CA TYR A 103 2.83 -0.61 -9.18
C TYR A 103 3.43 -1.83 -9.90
N ALA A 104 4.47 -2.45 -9.33
CA ALA A 104 5.02 -3.71 -9.86
C ALA A 104 3.95 -4.83 -9.88
N ALA A 105 3.17 -4.96 -8.83
CA ALA A 105 2.06 -5.91 -8.75
C ALA A 105 0.96 -5.59 -9.80
N TYR A 106 0.65 -4.31 -10.01
CA TYR A 106 -0.28 -3.87 -11.04
C TYR A 106 0.16 -4.27 -12.45
N LEU A 107 1.43 -4.03 -12.79
CA LEU A 107 2.01 -4.41 -14.08
C LEU A 107 1.96 -5.92 -14.31
N ARG A 108 2.21 -6.70 -13.26
CA ARG A 108 2.19 -8.17 -13.29
C ARG A 108 0.80 -8.77 -13.14
N LYS A 109 -0.22 -7.96 -12.89
CA LYS A 109 -1.62 -8.39 -12.57
C LYS A 109 -1.67 -9.33 -11.37
N LEU A 110 -0.78 -9.14 -10.39
CA LEU A 110 -0.70 -9.91 -9.16
C LEU A 110 -1.41 -9.19 -8.01
N PRO A 111 -1.96 -9.93 -7.03
CA PRO A 111 -2.37 -9.38 -5.75
C PRO A 111 -1.22 -8.72 -5.01
N PHE A 112 -1.48 -7.59 -4.35
CA PHE A 112 -0.52 -6.87 -3.52
C PHE A 112 -0.97 -6.83 -2.07
N ILE A 113 -0.06 -7.14 -1.14
CA ILE A 113 -0.28 -6.97 0.30
C ILE A 113 0.54 -5.78 0.77
N SER A 114 -0.16 -4.77 1.25
CA SER A 114 0.42 -3.55 1.79
C SER A 114 0.67 -3.70 3.29
N MET A 115 1.92 -3.57 3.71
CA MET A 115 2.35 -3.68 5.12
C MET A 115 3.11 -2.41 5.51
N PRO A 116 2.40 -1.31 5.83
CA PRO A 116 3.04 -0.04 6.15
C PRO A 116 3.79 -0.11 7.47
N THR A 117 5.02 0.41 7.49
CA THR A 117 5.83 0.55 8.71
C THR A 117 5.80 1.97 9.27
N SER A 118 5.07 2.87 8.65
CA SER A 118 4.80 4.22 9.14
C SER A 118 3.43 4.71 8.68
N ALA A 119 2.81 5.56 9.48
CA ALA A 119 1.52 6.19 9.17
C ALA A 119 1.72 7.58 8.55
N SER A 120 2.56 7.68 7.51
CA SER A 120 2.94 8.98 6.93
C SER A 120 1.95 9.51 5.88
N SER A 121 1.08 8.68 5.33
CA SER A 121 0.01 9.01 4.39
C SER A 121 -0.95 7.84 4.22
N ASP A 122 -2.06 8.05 3.53
CA ASP A 122 -3.03 7.01 3.17
C ASP A 122 -2.64 6.19 1.92
N GLY A 123 -1.46 6.42 1.35
CA GLY A 123 -0.99 5.76 0.13
C GLY A 123 -1.00 4.22 0.19
N PHE A 124 -0.90 3.64 1.39
CA PHE A 124 -0.97 2.19 1.59
C PHE A 124 -2.35 1.59 1.24
N SER A 125 -3.40 2.39 1.22
CA SER A 125 -4.79 1.99 0.92
C SER A 125 -5.33 2.55 -0.39
N SER A 126 -4.57 3.41 -1.09
CA SER A 126 -5.02 4.04 -2.34
C SER A 126 -4.91 3.11 -3.55
N ALA A 127 -5.67 3.41 -4.61
CA ALA A 127 -5.63 2.72 -5.89
C ALA A 127 -4.62 3.34 -6.89
N SER A 128 -3.80 4.29 -6.44
CA SER A 128 -2.76 4.94 -7.23
C SER A 128 -1.38 4.76 -6.58
N ALA A 129 -0.33 5.00 -7.32
CA ALA A 129 1.05 5.02 -6.84
C ALA A 129 1.71 6.36 -7.20
N SER A 130 2.46 6.94 -6.27
CA SER A 130 3.18 8.19 -6.47
C SER A 130 4.63 7.89 -6.87
N LEU A 131 4.93 7.99 -8.17
CA LEU A 131 6.21 7.60 -8.75
C LEU A 131 6.92 8.78 -9.41
N LEU A 132 8.22 8.65 -9.65
CA LEU A 132 8.99 9.57 -10.47
C LEU A 132 8.86 9.18 -11.94
N VAL A 133 8.25 10.05 -12.73
CA VAL A 133 8.12 9.90 -14.18
C VAL A 133 8.90 11.04 -14.83
N ASN A 134 9.99 10.73 -15.50
CA ASN A 134 10.91 11.73 -16.09
C ASN A 134 11.35 12.80 -15.04
N GLY A 135 11.69 12.35 -13.84
CA GLY A 135 12.15 13.19 -12.74
C GLY A 135 11.07 14.01 -12.03
N LYS A 136 9.80 13.89 -12.43
CA LYS A 136 8.66 14.57 -11.79
C LYS A 136 7.81 13.57 -11.01
N ARG A 137 7.43 13.92 -9.78
CA ARG A 137 6.50 13.10 -9.00
C ARG A 137 5.11 13.15 -9.63
N THR A 138 4.60 11.99 -9.98
CA THR A 138 3.35 11.82 -10.72
C THR A 138 2.53 10.72 -10.08
N SER A 139 1.23 10.96 -9.90
CA SER A 139 0.29 9.91 -9.52
C SER A 139 -0.05 9.07 -10.74
N VAL A 140 0.30 7.79 -10.70
CA VAL A 140 0.00 6.85 -11.77
C VAL A 140 -1.07 5.85 -11.34
N PRO A 141 -1.95 5.38 -12.24
CA PRO A 141 -2.93 4.37 -11.92
C PRO A 141 -2.26 3.07 -11.45
N ALA A 142 -2.83 2.48 -10.41
CA ALA A 142 -2.49 1.16 -9.91
C ALA A 142 -3.77 0.41 -9.51
N ARG A 143 -3.67 -0.53 -8.58
CA ARG A 143 -4.83 -1.17 -7.95
C ARG A 143 -4.76 -0.99 -6.45
N MET A 144 -5.92 -0.91 -5.81
CA MET A 144 -6.01 -1.06 -4.36
C MET A 144 -5.36 -2.38 -3.94
N ALA A 145 -4.66 -2.35 -2.81
CA ALA A 145 -4.05 -3.55 -2.25
C ALA A 145 -5.13 -4.63 -2.00
N TYR A 146 -4.81 -5.88 -2.36
CA TYR A 146 -5.63 -7.05 -2.03
C TYR A 146 -5.73 -7.25 -0.52
N GLY A 147 -4.64 -6.96 0.18
CA GLY A 147 -4.59 -7.00 1.63
C GLY A 147 -3.85 -5.80 2.21
N ILE A 148 -4.31 -5.35 3.36
CA ILE A 148 -3.67 -4.34 4.19
C ILE A 148 -3.44 -4.94 5.57
N VAL A 149 -2.17 -5.02 5.99
CA VAL A 149 -1.76 -5.56 7.28
C VAL A 149 -0.99 -4.48 8.02
N VAL A 150 -1.59 -3.92 9.05
CA VAL A 150 -1.04 -2.82 9.85
C VAL A 150 -0.68 -3.32 11.23
N ASP A 151 0.61 -3.40 11.52
CA ASP A 151 1.11 -3.72 12.85
C ASP A 151 1.28 -2.44 13.67
N THR A 152 0.47 -2.31 14.72
CA THR A 152 0.46 -1.10 15.55
C THR A 152 1.75 -0.94 16.36
N ASP A 153 2.47 -2.02 16.68
CA ASP A 153 3.73 -1.94 17.41
C ASP A 153 4.85 -1.49 16.46
N VAL A 154 4.81 -1.91 15.20
CA VAL A 154 5.71 -1.40 14.16
C VAL A 154 5.46 0.10 13.93
N LEU A 155 4.20 0.53 13.80
CA LEU A 155 3.89 1.95 13.62
C LEU A 155 4.34 2.81 14.80
N LYS A 156 4.23 2.32 16.04
CA LYS A 156 4.70 3.03 17.25
C LYS A 156 6.22 3.21 17.27
N SER A 157 6.96 2.28 16.67
CA SER A 157 8.43 2.36 16.59
C SER A 157 8.93 3.31 15.51
N ALA A 158 8.06 3.75 14.60
CA ALA A 158 8.42 4.66 13.52
C ALA A 158 8.74 6.08 14.05
N PRO A 159 9.67 6.82 13.41
CA PRO A 159 9.94 8.20 13.77
C PRO A 159 8.68 9.08 13.78
N THR A 160 8.49 9.86 14.85
CA THR A 160 7.29 10.70 15.10
C THR A 160 6.98 11.67 13.94
N LYS A 161 7.99 12.08 13.17
CA LYS A 161 7.78 12.91 11.97
C LYS A 161 6.82 12.29 10.95
N PHE A 162 6.79 10.96 10.85
CA PHE A 162 5.88 10.27 9.94
C PHE A 162 4.44 10.31 10.44
N LEU A 163 4.22 10.27 11.75
CA LEU A 163 2.90 10.49 12.32
C LEU A 163 2.39 11.90 12.02
N TYR A 164 3.22 12.93 12.21
CA TYR A 164 2.85 14.31 11.85
C TYR A 164 2.57 14.46 10.35
N SER A 165 3.32 13.77 9.49
CA SER A 165 3.03 13.73 8.05
C SER A 165 1.64 13.14 7.77
N GLY A 166 1.28 12.03 8.43
CA GLY A 166 -0.03 11.41 8.30
C GLY A 166 -1.18 12.28 8.79
N ILE A 167 -0.96 13.01 9.90
CA ILE A 167 -1.91 14.01 10.39
C ILE A 167 -2.12 15.10 9.33
N GLY A 168 -1.04 15.63 8.74
CA GLY A 168 -1.12 16.61 7.66
C GLY A 168 -1.87 16.08 6.43
N ASP A 169 -1.63 14.82 6.07
CA ASP A 169 -2.34 14.15 4.97
C ASP A 169 -3.86 14.04 5.27
N MET A 170 -4.24 13.71 6.49
CA MET A 170 -5.66 13.69 6.90
C MET A 170 -6.29 15.09 6.90
N VAL A 171 -5.60 16.10 7.42
CA VAL A 171 -6.08 17.49 7.43
C VAL A 171 -6.28 18.02 6.01
N SER A 172 -5.40 17.66 5.07
CA SER A 172 -5.53 18.07 3.66
C SER A 172 -6.84 17.58 3.00
N LYS A 173 -7.46 16.50 3.51
CA LYS A 173 -8.74 16.01 3.00
C LYS A 173 -9.88 17.01 3.19
N ILE A 174 -9.78 17.91 4.18
CA ILE A 174 -10.79 18.95 4.44
C ILE A 174 -10.85 19.89 3.25
N THR A 175 -9.70 20.42 2.83
CA THR A 175 -9.61 21.34 1.68
C THR A 175 -9.89 20.61 0.37
N ALA A 176 -9.34 19.40 0.18
CA ALA A 176 -9.59 18.62 -1.01
C ALA A 176 -11.07 18.29 -1.23
N LEU A 177 -11.81 18.00 -0.16
CA LEU A 177 -13.27 17.79 -0.25
C LEU A 177 -14.01 19.07 -0.61
N TYR A 178 -13.61 20.19 -0.05
CA TYR A 178 -14.21 21.49 -0.39
C TYR A 178 -13.99 21.81 -1.87
N ASP A 179 -12.75 21.69 -2.35
CA ASP A 179 -12.41 21.94 -3.74
C ASP A 179 -13.18 21.04 -4.70
N TRP A 180 -13.28 19.74 -4.38
CA TRP A 180 -14.02 18.79 -5.20
C TRP A 180 -15.51 19.09 -5.30
N ILE A 181 -16.15 19.43 -4.18
CA ILE A 181 -17.57 19.84 -4.15
C ILE A 181 -17.75 21.14 -4.94
N PHE A 182 -16.85 22.11 -4.75
CA PHE A 182 -16.88 23.37 -5.47
C PHE A 182 -16.75 23.19 -6.99
N GLU A 183 -15.84 22.34 -7.44
CA GLU A 183 -15.69 21.97 -8.85
C GLU A 183 -16.97 21.35 -9.42
N ALA A 184 -17.63 20.47 -8.66
CA ALA A 184 -18.86 19.83 -9.08
C ALA A 184 -20.02 20.82 -9.21
N GLU A 185 -20.15 21.76 -8.28
CA GLU A 185 -21.16 22.84 -8.35
C GLU A 185 -20.97 23.74 -9.58
N HIS A 186 -19.73 23.82 -10.10
CA HIS A 186 -19.39 24.59 -11.29
C HIS A 186 -19.32 23.74 -12.58
N GLY A 187 -19.71 22.46 -12.50
CA GLY A 187 -19.76 21.56 -13.66
C GLY A 187 -18.39 21.13 -14.20
N VAL A 188 -17.32 21.24 -13.39
CA VAL A 188 -15.95 20.89 -13.77
C VAL A 188 -15.67 19.40 -13.50
N SER A 189 -16.24 18.84 -12.43
CA SER A 189 -16.07 17.44 -12.04
C SER A 189 -17.39 16.82 -11.59
N GLU A 190 -17.43 15.48 -11.47
CA GLU A 190 -18.55 14.77 -10.85
C GLU A 190 -18.15 14.36 -9.44
N VAL A 191 -19.04 14.55 -8.47
CA VAL A 191 -18.85 14.12 -7.07
C VAL A 191 -19.55 12.79 -6.83
N ASN A 192 -18.87 11.90 -6.11
CA ASN A 192 -19.45 10.68 -5.60
C ASN A 192 -19.81 10.88 -4.12
N ASP A 193 -21.10 10.90 -3.81
CA ASP A 193 -21.63 11.15 -2.45
C ASP A 193 -21.10 10.15 -1.42
N PHE A 194 -20.92 8.88 -1.81
CA PHE A 194 -20.34 7.87 -0.92
C PHE A 194 -18.88 8.17 -0.58
N ALA A 195 -18.08 8.58 -1.56
CA ALA A 195 -16.68 8.95 -1.33
C ALA A 195 -16.58 10.18 -0.42
N VAL A 196 -17.43 11.18 -0.64
CA VAL A 196 -17.53 12.37 0.24
C VAL A 196 -17.91 11.98 1.67
N MET A 197 -18.89 11.11 1.83
CA MET A 197 -19.33 10.63 3.15
C MET A 197 -18.19 9.91 3.90
N ILE A 198 -17.47 9.00 3.23
CA ILE A 198 -16.36 8.27 3.83
C ILE A 198 -15.21 9.21 4.19
N ALA A 199 -14.84 10.13 3.31
CA ALA A 199 -13.79 11.10 3.57
C ALA A 199 -14.13 12.03 4.75
N LYS A 200 -15.37 12.54 4.82
CA LYS A 200 -15.86 13.32 5.98
C LYS A 200 -15.82 12.50 7.26
N LYS A 201 -16.22 11.22 7.21
CA LYS A 201 -16.17 10.33 8.37
C LYS A 201 -14.74 10.11 8.85
N ALA A 202 -13.79 9.90 7.94
CA ALA A 202 -12.38 9.73 8.27
C ALA A 202 -11.82 10.97 8.99
N VAL A 203 -12.05 12.18 8.42
CA VAL A 203 -11.62 13.45 9.03
C VAL A 203 -12.24 13.67 10.40
N ASN A 204 -13.54 13.39 10.59
CA ASN A 204 -14.24 13.59 11.85
C ASN A 204 -13.90 12.54 12.93
N SER A 205 -13.18 11.48 12.57
CA SER A 205 -12.73 10.44 13.51
C SER A 205 -11.34 10.75 14.09
N PHE A 206 -10.76 11.87 13.69
CA PHE A 206 -9.47 12.40 14.11
C PHE A 206 -9.65 13.53 15.12
#